data_a46894a29bef4679b1da5fe88d9e8c05
#
_entry.id   a46894a29bef4679b1da5fe88d9e8c05
#
_cell.length_a   1.000
_cell.length_b   1.000
_cell.length_c   1.000
_cell.angle_alpha   90.00
_cell.angle_beta   90.00
_cell.angle_gamma   90.00
#
_symmetry.space_group_name_H-M   'P 1'
#
loop_
_entity.id
_entity.type
_entity.pdbx_description
1 polymer ?
#
loop_
_entity_poly.entity_id
_entity_poly.type
_entity_poly.pdbx_seq_one_letter_code
_entity_poly.pdbx_strand_id
1 'polypeptide(L)'
;VLKDGEKGVVLQRDRVTYAIVPHSPMGLVTPDYLRKIAAAAEKYGAKAVKLTSAGRIAIVGVREEDIDRIWEDLGTDPGHAVGACVRSVKVCPGATFCRLGKQDSLALGALLDEKYHGYRLPAKFKMAVSGCVNQCSENCIKDLGFIGKDKGWTVTIGGHGGSRPRLAQVLIQDISTERALEIAQAAVEFFQENAKKADRLGRLIDRIGFGEFQKTLLD
;
A
#
# COMPACT_ATOMS: atom_id res chain seq x y z
N VAL A 1 -10.29 15.06 -20.32
CA VAL A 1 -9.23 14.10 -19.98
C VAL A 1 -8.97 14.18 -18.48
N LEU A 2 -9.29 13.11 -17.77
CA LEU A 2 -9.06 13.01 -16.33
C LEU A 2 -7.56 12.88 -16.01
N LYS A 3 -7.15 13.45 -14.87
CA LYS A 3 -5.78 13.33 -14.37
C LYS A 3 -5.62 12.04 -13.58
N ASP A 4 -4.38 11.54 -13.48
CA ASP A 4 -4.05 10.40 -12.63
C ASP A 4 -4.54 10.59 -11.18
N GLY A 5 -5.34 9.65 -10.69
CA GLY A 5 -5.96 9.66 -9.38
C GLY A 5 -7.33 10.34 -9.31
N GLU A 6 -7.71 11.15 -10.29
CA GLU A 6 -9.06 11.69 -10.41
C GLU A 6 -10.04 10.54 -10.66
N LYS A 7 -11.13 10.47 -9.90
CA LYS A 7 -12.05 9.32 -9.93
C LYS A 7 -11.35 7.95 -9.82
N GLY A 8 -10.19 7.87 -9.20
CA GLY A 8 -9.43 6.62 -9.04
C GLY A 8 -8.78 6.05 -10.30
N VAL A 9 -8.70 6.82 -11.38
CA VAL A 9 -8.17 6.36 -12.68
C VAL A 9 -6.67 6.53 -12.82
N VAL A 10 -6.10 5.80 -13.78
CA VAL A 10 -4.73 5.95 -14.28
C VAL A 10 -4.79 6.08 -15.79
N LEU A 11 -4.38 7.24 -16.32
CA LEU A 11 -4.31 7.49 -17.76
C LEU A 11 -3.34 6.51 -18.42
N GLN A 12 -3.77 5.88 -19.51
CA GLN A 12 -2.94 4.90 -20.21
C GLN A 12 -2.00 5.56 -21.23
N ARG A 13 -1.10 4.77 -21.79
CA ARG A 13 -0.08 5.25 -22.74
C ARG A 13 -0.66 5.91 -23.99
N ASP A 14 -1.83 5.45 -24.42
CA ASP A 14 -2.55 5.99 -25.58
C ASP A 14 -3.12 7.39 -25.33
N ARG A 15 -3.12 7.86 -24.07
CA ARG A 15 -3.68 9.15 -23.61
C ARG A 15 -5.18 9.33 -23.90
N VAL A 16 -5.87 8.25 -24.14
CA VAL A 16 -7.31 8.20 -24.46
C VAL A 16 -8.05 7.29 -23.49
N THR A 17 -7.48 6.12 -23.18
CA THR A 17 -8.08 5.14 -22.27
C THR A 17 -7.47 5.20 -20.88
N TYR A 18 -8.17 4.59 -19.93
CA TYR A 18 -7.82 4.58 -18.53
C TYR A 18 -7.69 3.15 -17.99
N ALA A 19 -6.97 3.00 -16.90
CA ALA A 19 -7.12 1.86 -16.03
C ALA A 19 -7.82 2.31 -14.73
N ILE A 20 -8.71 1.49 -14.22
CA ILE A 20 -9.25 1.58 -12.88
C ILE A 20 -8.64 0.47 -12.02
N VAL A 21 -8.36 0.77 -10.77
CA VAL A 21 -7.67 -0.15 -9.87
C VAL A 21 -8.42 -0.16 -8.53
N PRO A 22 -9.52 -0.93 -8.43
CA PRO A 22 -10.28 -1.03 -7.21
C PRO A 22 -9.42 -1.47 -6.03
N HIS A 23 -9.76 -1.00 -4.84
CA HIS A 23 -9.07 -1.40 -3.65
C HIS A 23 -9.39 -2.85 -3.30
N SER A 24 -8.34 -3.61 -3.00
CA SER A 24 -8.44 -4.99 -2.51
C SER A 24 -7.70 -5.02 -1.16
N PRO A 25 -8.42 -4.84 -0.03
CA PRO A 25 -7.81 -4.80 1.29
C PRO A 25 -6.91 -6.02 1.53
N MET A 26 -5.64 -5.79 1.91
CA MET A 26 -4.61 -6.82 2.09
C MET A 26 -4.39 -7.75 0.88
N GLY A 27 -5.00 -7.46 -0.28
CA GLY A 27 -5.01 -8.37 -1.43
C GLY A 27 -5.98 -9.56 -1.30
N LEU A 28 -6.84 -9.54 -0.28
CA LEU A 28 -7.90 -10.54 -0.12
C LEU A 28 -9.11 -10.17 -0.95
N VAL A 29 -9.63 -11.15 -1.69
CA VAL A 29 -10.80 -10.97 -2.56
C VAL A 29 -11.74 -12.17 -2.44
N THR A 30 -13.03 -11.94 -2.59
CA THR A 30 -14.04 -12.99 -2.63
C THR A 30 -14.26 -13.48 -4.06
N PRO A 31 -14.78 -14.71 -4.27
CA PRO A 31 -15.21 -15.16 -5.59
C PRO A 31 -16.23 -14.22 -6.25
N ASP A 32 -17.13 -13.60 -5.47
CA ASP A 32 -18.11 -12.65 -5.98
C ASP A 32 -17.45 -11.37 -6.50
N TYR A 33 -16.50 -10.83 -5.74
CA TYR A 33 -15.72 -9.68 -6.19
C TYR A 33 -14.97 -9.97 -7.49
N LEU A 34 -14.40 -11.17 -7.66
CA LEU A 34 -13.76 -11.57 -8.91
C LEU A 34 -14.75 -11.65 -10.08
N ARG A 35 -15.97 -12.14 -9.83
CA ARG A 35 -17.04 -12.15 -10.86
C ARG A 35 -17.43 -10.73 -11.29
N LYS A 36 -17.58 -9.80 -10.33
CA LYS A 36 -17.86 -8.40 -10.63
C LYS A 36 -16.77 -7.75 -11.47
N ILE A 37 -15.49 -7.99 -11.14
CA ILE A 37 -14.35 -7.51 -11.94
C ILE A 37 -14.43 -8.06 -13.38
N ALA A 38 -14.66 -9.37 -13.52
CA ALA A 38 -14.76 -10.01 -14.84
C ALA A 38 -15.94 -9.45 -15.65
N ALA A 39 -17.12 -9.39 -15.04
CA ALA A 39 -18.32 -8.85 -15.67
C ALA A 39 -18.16 -7.38 -16.10
N ALA A 40 -17.56 -6.54 -15.25
CA ALA A 40 -17.28 -5.15 -15.61
C ALA A 40 -16.27 -5.06 -16.75
N ALA A 41 -15.21 -5.86 -16.73
CA ALA A 41 -14.21 -5.88 -17.80
C ALA A 41 -14.83 -6.29 -19.16
N GLU A 42 -15.71 -7.29 -19.18
CA GLU A 42 -16.44 -7.73 -20.38
C GLU A 42 -17.45 -6.66 -20.85
N LYS A 43 -18.31 -6.18 -19.95
CA LYS A 43 -19.37 -5.21 -20.26
C LYS A 43 -18.82 -3.91 -20.86
N TYR A 44 -17.69 -3.43 -20.38
CA TYR A 44 -17.08 -2.17 -20.82
C TYR A 44 -15.91 -2.35 -21.79
N GLY A 45 -15.72 -3.54 -22.34
CA GLY A 45 -14.73 -3.82 -23.37
C GLY A 45 -13.30 -3.53 -22.96
N ALA A 46 -12.95 -3.84 -21.71
CA ALA A 46 -11.59 -3.65 -21.21
C ALA A 46 -10.57 -4.42 -22.05
N LYS A 47 -9.44 -3.81 -22.35
CA LYS A 47 -8.36 -4.45 -23.12
C LYS A 47 -7.64 -5.55 -22.35
N ALA A 48 -7.59 -5.43 -21.03
CA ALA A 48 -6.98 -6.43 -20.16
C ALA A 48 -7.42 -6.29 -18.69
N VAL A 49 -7.34 -7.40 -17.96
CA VAL A 49 -7.36 -7.42 -16.49
C VAL A 49 -5.97 -7.79 -16.01
N LYS A 50 -5.35 -6.96 -15.15
CA LYS A 50 -3.96 -7.10 -14.74
C LYS A 50 -3.82 -7.24 -13.22
N LEU A 51 -3.23 -8.34 -12.77
CA LEU A 51 -2.78 -8.47 -11.38
C LEU A 51 -1.56 -7.57 -11.16
N THR A 52 -1.64 -6.67 -10.19
CA THR A 52 -0.57 -5.73 -9.88
C THR A 52 0.34 -6.26 -8.77
N SER A 53 1.59 -5.78 -8.72
CA SER A 53 2.53 -6.13 -7.63
C SER A 53 2.09 -5.64 -6.24
N ALA A 54 1.08 -4.78 -6.17
CA ALA A 54 0.51 -4.27 -4.93
C ALA A 54 -0.70 -5.10 -4.44
N GLY A 55 -0.95 -6.29 -5.02
CA GLY A 55 -2.07 -7.15 -4.64
C GLY A 55 -3.44 -6.63 -5.10
N ARG A 56 -3.50 -5.78 -6.13
CA ARG A 56 -4.75 -5.24 -6.67
C ARG A 56 -4.98 -5.74 -8.08
N ILE A 57 -6.24 -5.72 -8.51
CA ILE A 57 -6.64 -6.06 -9.87
C ILE A 57 -6.93 -4.76 -10.62
N ALA A 58 -6.26 -4.53 -11.74
CA ALA A 58 -6.50 -3.38 -12.61
C ALA A 58 -7.33 -3.81 -13.82
N ILE A 59 -8.39 -3.06 -14.11
CA ILE A 59 -9.18 -3.16 -15.35
C ILE A 59 -8.63 -2.10 -16.29
N VAL A 60 -8.03 -2.51 -17.41
CA VAL A 60 -7.20 -1.65 -18.26
C VAL A 60 -7.86 -1.40 -19.61
N GLY A 61 -7.81 -0.17 -20.08
CA GLY A 61 -8.26 0.20 -21.42
C GLY A 61 -9.75 0.56 -21.48
N VAL A 62 -10.32 1.04 -20.36
CA VAL A 62 -11.70 1.54 -20.30
C VAL A 62 -11.80 2.99 -20.80
N ARG A 63 -12.99 3.41 -21.26
CA ARG A 63 -13.23 4.77 -21.75
C ARG A 63 -13.63 5.70 -20.61
N GLU A 64 -13.38 6.98 -20.77
CA GLU A 64 -13.71 8.02 -19.78
C GLU A 64 -15.20 8.03 -19.42
N GLU A 65 -16.08 7.90 -20.43
CA GLU A 65 -17.53 7.92 -20.28
C GLU A 65 -18.12 6.75 -19.49
N ASP A 66 -17.37 5.65 -19.33
CA ASP A 66 -17.80 4.45 -18.63
C ASP A 66 -17.35 4.40 -17.16
N ILE A 67 -16.43 5.26 -16.74
CA ILE A 67 -15.75 5.17 -15.43
C ILE A 67 -16.75 5.18 -14.27
N ASP A 68 -17.69 6.11 -14.24
CA ASP A 68 -18.64 6.24 -13.12
C ASP A 68 -19.54 4.99 -13.04
N ARG A 69 -20.02 4.50 -14.18
CA ARG A 69 -20.83 3.27 -14.27
C ARG A 69 -20.05 2.02 -13.87
N ILE A 70 -18.75 1.97 -14.18
CA ILE A 70 -17.91 0.85 -13.73
C ILE A 70 -17.79 0.83 -12.20
N TRP A 71 -17.61 1.98 -11.57
CA TRP A 71 -17.56 2.06 -10.11
C TRP A 71 -18.90 1.65 -9.47
N GLU A 72 -20.02 2.07 -10.06
CA GLU A 72 -21.37 1.65 -9.63
C GLU A 72 -21.54 0.12 -9.73
N ASP A 73 -21.21 -0.49 -10.87
CA ASP A 73 -21.30 -1.94 -11.07
C ASP A 73 -20.39 -2.75 -10.11
N LEU A 74 -19.21 -2.23 -9.81
CA LEU A 74 -18.30 -2.84 -8.84
C LEU A 74 -18.82 -2.70 -7.40
N GLY A 75 -19.61 -1.66 -7.11
CA GLY A 75 -20.10 -1.37 -5.76
C GLY A 75 -19.00 -1.02 -4.77
N THR A 76 -17.94 -0.36 -5.24
CA THR A 76 -16.80 0.07 -4.44
C THR A 76 -16.41 1.51 -4.74
N ASP A 77 -15.88 2.20 -3.76
CA ASP A 77 -15.32 3.54 -3.97
C ASP A 77 -14.06 3.51 -4.85
N PRO A 78 -13.76 4.62 -5.55
CA PRO A 78 -12.52 4.76 -6.30
C PRO A 78 -11.29 4.47 -5.45
N GLY A 79 -10.45 3.54 -5.90
CA GLY A 79 -9.23 3.16 -5.20
C GLY A 79 -8.13 4.24 -5.27
N HIS A 80 -7.24 4.25 -4.29
CA HIS A 80 -6.08 5.16 -4.23
C HIS A 80 -4.82 4.51 -4.82
N ALA A 81 -4.89 4.11 -6.09
CA ALA A 81 -3.78 3.44 -6.78
C ALA A 81 -2.60 4.36 -7.11
N VAL A 82 -2.85 5.66 -7.26
CA VAL A 82 -1.87 6.70 -7.58
C VAL A 82 -2.08 7.93 -6.68
N GLY A 83 -1.21 8.92 -6.76
CA GLY A 83 -1.33 10.15 -5.99
C GLY A 83 -0.44 10.24 -4.75
N ALA A 84 -0.51 11.35 -4.06
CA ALA A 84 0.23 11.67 -2.84
C ALA A 84 -0.58 11.22 -1.61
N CYS A 85 -0.51 9.94 -1.30
CA CYS A 85 -1.27 9.30 -0.21
C CYS A 85 -0.61 8.01 0.25
N VAL A 86 -1.09 7.47 1.36
CA VAL A 86 -0.81 6.08 1.75
C VAL A 86 -1.49 5.15 0.76
N ARG A 87 -0.71 4.21 0.22
CA ARG A 87 -1.18 3.18 -0.72
C ARG A 87 -1.76 2.00 0.04
N SER A 88 -2.46 1.11 -0.69
CA SER A 88 -2.89 -0.18 -0.11
C SER A 88 -1.75 -0.85 0.63
N VAL A 89 -2.00 -1.31 1.84
CA VAL A 89 -1.03 -2.04 2.65
C VAL A 89 -0.79 -3.40 2.00
N LYS A 90 0.46 -3.72 1.70
CA LYS A 90 0.82 -5.02 1.15
C LYS A 90 1.01 -6.03 2.28
N VAL A 91 0.28 -7.12 2.24
CA VAL A 91 0.25 -8.10 3.34
C VAL A 91 0.50 -9.51 2.80
N CYS A 92 1.21 -10.34 3.53
CA CYS A 92 1.31 -11.78 3.24
C CYS A 92 0.26 -12.56 4.06
N PRO A 93 0.01 -13.84 3.76
CA PRO A 93 -0.98 -14.64 4.49
C PRO A 93 -0.75 -14.78 6.00
N GLY A 94 0.48 -14.57 6.50
CA GLY A 94 0.82 -14.61 7.92
C GLY A 94 0.45 -15.92 8.64
N ALA A 95 0.34 -15.86 9.95
CA ALA A 95 0.00 -17.00 10.78
C ALA A 95 -1.41 -17.56 10.49
N THR A 96 -2.28 -16.77 9.87
CA THR A 96 -3.64 -17.19 9.50
C THR A 96 -3.63 -18.34 8.47
N PHE A 97 -2.77 -18.27 7.44
CA PHE A 97 -2.78 -19.27 6.35
C PHE A 97 -1.40 -19.85 6.03
N CYS A 98 -0.31 -19.28 6.53
CA CYS A 98 1.04 -19.71 6.21
C CYS A 98 1.67 -20.48 7.37
N ARG A 99 2.12 -21.72 7.13
CA ARG A 99 2.80 -22.56 8.14
C ARG A 99 4.07 -21.93 8.74
N LEU A 100 4.69 -20.98 8.03
CA LEU A 100 5.90 -20.27 8.48
C LEU A 100 5.57 -18.96 9.20
N GLY A 101 4.28 -18.55 9.22
CA GLY A 101 3.85 -17.33 9.89
C GLY A 101 4.10 -17.38 11.39
N LYS A 102 4.72 -16.34 11.93
CA LYS A 102 4.97 -16.15 13.37
C LYS A 102 3.98 -15.18 13.99
N GLN A 103 3.50 -14.23 13.20
CA GLN A 103 2.53 -13.21 13.61
C GLN A 103 1.37 -13.15 12.60
N ASP A 104 0.21 -12.69 13.08
CA ASP A 104 -0.95 -12.46 12.22
C ASP A 104 -0.81 -11.15 11.43
N SER A 105 -0.21 -11.28 10.26
CA SER A 105 -0.02 -10.14 9.35
C SER A 105 -1.32 -9.62 8.76
N LEU A 106 -2.35 -10.46 8.62
CA LEU A 106 -3.65 -10.03 8.11
C LEU A 106 -4.36 -9.11 9.11
N ALA A 107 -4.34 -9.47 10.40
CA ALA A 107 -4.95 -8.64 11.45
C ALA A 107 -4.26 -7.26 11.54
N LEU A 108 -2.93 -7.21 11.66
CA LEU A 108 -2.21 -5.93 11.68
C LEU A 108 -2.40 -5.15 10.38
N GLY A 109 -2.36 -5.84 9.24
CA GLY A 109 -2.55 -5.22 7.94
C GLY A 109 -3.93 -4.61 7.76
N ALA A 110 -4.99 -5.25 8.27
CA ALA A 110 -6.36 -4.73 8.24
C ALA A 110 -6.48 -3.42 9.03
N LEU A 111 -5.95 -3.38 10.25
CA LEU A 111 -5.96 -2.16 11.09
C LEU A 111 -5.22 -1.00 10.42
N LEU A 112 -4.08 -1.27 9.79
CA LEU A 112 -3.31 -0.26 9.07
C LEU A 112 -4.02 0.21 7.79
N ASP A 113 -4.62 -0.71 7.05
CA ASP A 113 -5.30 -0.41 5.79
C ASP A 113 -6.59 0.39 6.05
N GLU A 114 -7.39 0.00 7.04
CA GLU A 114 -8.58 0.72 7.47
C GLU A 114 -8.27 2.16 7.89
N LYS A 115 -7.20 2.35 8.68
CA LYS A 115 -6.83 3.67 9.21
C LYS A 115 -6.17 4.57 8.15
N TYR A 116 -5.38 4.01 7.24
CA TYR A 116 -4.47 4.81 6.42
C TYR A 116 -4.68 4.71 4.92
N HIS A 117 -5.40 3.73 4.37
CA HIS A 117 -5.61 3.64 2.93
C HIS A 117 -6.19 4.94 2.36
N GLY A 118 -5.48 5.56 1.42
CA GLY A 118 -5.90 6.82 0.83
C GLY A 118 -5.60 8.06 1.67
N TYR A 119 -5.06 7.92 2.90
CA TYR A 119 -4.71 9.07 3.74
C TYR A 119 -3.75 10.01 2.99
N ARG A 120 -4.16 11.27 2.86
CA ARG A 120 -3.42 12.27 2.07
C ARG A 120 -2.12 12.67 2.75
N LEU A 121 -1.04 12.69 1.99
CA LEU A 121 0.30 13.03 2.43
C LEU A 121 0.98 13.92 1.38
N PRO A 122 2.09 14.61 1.70
CA PRO A 122 2.84 15.38 0.70
C PRO A 122 3.38 14.55 -0.47
N ALA A 123 3.55 13.24 -0.25
CA ALA A 123 4.02 12.30 -1.26
C ALA A 123 3.49 10.88 -0.98
N LYS A 124 3.76 9.93 -1.90
CA LYS A 124 3.31 8.54 -1.72
C LYS A 124 4.02 7.88 -0.55
N PHE A 125 3.26 7.12 0.24
CA PHE A 125 3.74 6.32 1.35
C PHE A 125 3.28 4.87 1.18
N LYS A 126 4.15 3.91 1.40
CA LYS A 126 3.87 2.48 1.23
C LYS A 126 4.15 1.72 2.51
N MET A 127 3.20 0.92 2.92
CA MET A 127 3.33 0.01 4.05
C MET A 127 3.33 -1.45 3.61
N ALA A 128 3.98 -2.31 4.40
CA ALA A 128 3.87 -3.75 4.23
C ALA A 128 3.94 -4.49 5.57
N VAL A 129 3.22 -5.60 5.66
CA VAL A 129 3.21 -6.49 6.82
C VAL A 129 3.53 -7.90 6.36
N SER A 130 4.55 -8.52 6.93
CA SER A 130 4.92 -9.91 6.69
C SER A 130 4.92 -10.69 8.00
N GLY A 131 4.24 -11.82 8.03
CA GLY A 131 4.10 -12.66 9.22
C GLY A 131 5.38 -13.39 9.66
N CYS A 132 6.47 -13.33 8.89
CA CYS A 132 7.77 -13.91 9.23
C CYS A 132 8.92 -13.23 8.49
N VAL A 133 10.14 -13.66 8.81
CA VAL A 133 11.40 -13.11 8.26
C VAL A 133 11.59 -13.26 6.75
N ASN A 134 10.78 -14.09 6.07
CA ASN A 134 10.84 -14.22 4.61
C ASN A 134 10.37 -12.98 3.85
N GLN A 135 9.70 -12.04 4.52
CA GLN A 135 9.30 -10.75 3.97
C GLN A 135 8.61 -10.82 2.60
N CYS A 136 7.67 -11.75 2.44
CA CYS A 136 6.94 -11.94 1.18
C CYS A 136 6.18 -10.68 0.71
N SER A 137 5.93 -9.72 1.61
CA SER A 137 5.36 -8.41 1.29
C SER A 137 6.39 -7.35 0.92
N GLU A 138 7.67 -7.74 0.76
CA GLU A 138 8.78 -6.86 0.33
C GLU A 138 9.00 -5.68 1.30
N ASN A 139 8.99 -5.95 2.61
CA ASN A 139 9.14 -4.94 3.66
C ASN A 139 10.41 -4.09 3.47
N CYS A 140 11.50 -4.72 3.02
CA CYS A 140 12.79 -4.05 2.83
C CYS A 140 12.76 -2.89 1.81
N ILE A 141 11.73 -2.78 0.97
CA ILE A 141 11.54 -1.69 0.00
C ILE A 141 10.23 -0.93 0.21
N LYS A 142 9.79 -0.80 1.45
CA LYS A 142 8.62 0.00 1.84
C LYS A 142 9.03 1.14 2.77
N ASP A 143 8.25 2.21 2.75
CA ASP A 143 8.47 3.35 3.65
C ASP A 143 8.35 2.90 5.11
N LEU A 144 7.40 2.00 5.40
CA LEU A 144 7.21 1.37 6.71
C LEU A 144 6.89 -0.11 6.54
N GLY A 145 7.60 -0.98 7.24
CA GLY A 145 7.42 -2.42 7.18
C GLY A 145 7.36 -3.08 8.56
N PHE A 146 6.51 -4.09 8.71
CA PHE A 146 6.37 -4.88 9.92
C PHE A 146 6.67 -6.35 9.61
N ILE A 147 7.63 -6.93 10.32
CA ILE A 147 8.11 -8.30 10.10
C ILE A 147 7.84 -9.10 11.38
N GLY A 148 7.00 -10.12 11.28
CA GLY A 148 6.68 -11.00 12.39
C GLY A 148 7.85 -11.86 12.84
N LYS A 149 8.07 -11.94 14.14
CA LYS A 149 9.00 -12.84 14.81
C LYS A 149 8.33 -13.52 16.00
N ASP A 150 8.99 -14.46 16.63
CA ASP A 150 8.43 -15.19 17.78
C ASP A 150 8.06 -14.28 18.96
N LYS A 151 8.79 -13.17 19.15
CA LYS A 151 8.58 -12.21 20.25
C LYS A 151 7.75 -10.99 19.88
N GLY A 152 7.15 -10.94 18.69
CA GLY A 152 6.37 -9.80 18.22
C GLY A 152 6.84 -9.28 16.87
N TRP A 153 6.89 -7.96 16.69
CA TRP A 153 7.19 -7.32 15.42
C TRP A 153 8.57 -6.68 15.39
N THR A 154 9.26 -6.82 14.27
CA THR A 154 10.39 -5.95 13.89
C THR A 154 9.85 -4.89 12.94
N VAL A 155 10.09 -3.62 13.24
CA VAL A 155 9.73 -2.49 12.39
C VAL A 155 10.92 -2.10 11.52
N THR A 156 10.68 -1.98 10.23
CA THR A 156 11.66 -1.48 9.25
C THR A 156 11.15 -0.20 8.60
N ILE A 157 12.03 0.76 8.32
CA ILE A 157 11.62 2.08 7.89
C ILE A 157 12.53 2.68 6.81
N GLY A 158 11.96 3.50 5.93
CA GLY A 158 12.67 4.30 4.95
C GLY A 158 13.07 3.57 3.67
N GLY A 159 12.54 2.35 3.44
CA GLY A 159 12.78 1.63 2.20
C GLY A 159 11.96 2.15 1.02
N HIS A 160 12.48 2.04 -0.17
CA HIS A 160 11.73 2.27 -1.41
C HIS A 160 12.41 1.64 -2.62
N GLY A 161 11.61 1.18 -3.58
CA GLY A 161 12.06 0.79 -4.92
C GLY A 161 12.06 1.99 -5.89
N GLY A 162 12.36 1.71 -7.15
CA GLY A 162 12.39 2.69 -8.24
C GLY A 162 13.80 2.86 -8.83
N SER A 163 14.04 3.94 -9.57
CA SER A 163 15.32 4.20 -10.25
C SER A 163 16.52 4.37 -9.29
N ARG A 164 16.26 4.74 -8.06
CA ARG A 164 17.28 4.82 -6.98
C ARG A 164 16.72 4.10 -5.75
N PRO A 165 16.84 2.77 -5.69
CA PRO A 165 16.29 2.00 -4.59
C PRO A 165 17.07 2.25 -3.29
N ARG A 166 16.35 2.13 -2.17
CA ARG A 166 16.91 2.20 -0.82
C ARG A 166 16.34 1.05 0.01
N LEU A 167 17.18 0.32 0.69
CA LEU A 167 16.74 -0.67 1.66
C LEU A 167 16.29 0.03 2.96
N ALA A 168 15.24 -0.50 3.55
CA ALA A 168 14.75 -0.07 4.86
C ALA A 168 15.76 -0.43 5.96
N GLN A 169 15.85 0.42 6.97
CA GLN A 169 16.63 0.16 8.18
C GLN A 169 15.72 -0.38 9.28
N VAL A 170 16.26 -1.19 10.17
CA VAL A 170 15.52 -1.66 11.35
C VAL A 170 15.41 -0.49 12.33
N LEU A 171 14.17 -0.14 12.70
CA LEU A 171 13.86 0.91 13.65
C LEU A 171 13.85 0.38 15.07
N ILE A 172 13.11 -0.71 15.30
CA ILE A 172 12.93 -1.36 16.61
C ILE A 172 12.53 -2.82 16.41
N GLN A 173 12.75 -3.66 17.40
CA GLN A 173 12.44 -5.09 17.37
C GLN A 173 11.65 -5.53 18.60
N ASP A 174 11.03 -6.69 18.49
CA ASP A 174 10.37 -7.42 19.57
C ASP A 174 9.27 -6.60 20.28
N ILE A 175 8.46 -5.87 19.49
CA ILE A 175 7.36 -5.04 20.01
C ILE A 175 6.01 -5.70 19.82
N SER A 176 5.03 -5.27 20.61
CA SER A 176 3.62 -5.70 20.48
C SER A 176 2.93 -5.11 19.26
N THR A 177 1.74 -5.60 18.95
CA THR A 177 0.88 -5.06 17.88
C THR A 177 0.44 -3.62 18.18
N GLU A 178 0.10 -3.32 19.43
CA GLU A 178 -0.29 -1.98 19.88
C GLU A 178 0.85 -0.99 19.65
N ARG A 179 2.07 -1.34 20.07
CA ARG A 179 3.25 -0.50 19.85
C ARG A 179 3.57 -0.33 18.37
N ALA A 180 3.32 -1.36 17.55
CA ALA A 180 3.48 -1.28 16.11
C ALA A 180 2.51 -0.26 15.48
N LEU A 181 1.27 -0.18 15.96
CA LEU A 181 0.27 0.81 15.52
C LEU A 181 0.64 2.24 15.95
N GLU A 182 1.16 2.42 17.17
CA GLU A 182 1.66 3.72 17.64
C GLU A 182 2.82 4.21 16.76
N ILE A 183 3.78 3.34 16.45
CA ILE A 183 4.90 3.66 15.55
C ILE A 183 4.41 3.97 14.14
N ALA A 184 3.39 3.26 13.64
CA ALA A 184 2.80 3.58 12.36
C ALA A 184 2.20 4.99 12.35
N GLN A 185 1.51 5.36 13.40
CA GLN A 185 0.96 6.71 13.55
C GLN A 185 2.06 7.76 13.59
N ALA A 186 3.05 7.62 14.46
CA ALA A 186 4.17 8.54 14.57
C ALA A 186 4.93 8.70 13.23
N ALA A 187 5.14 7.60 12.49
CA ALA A 187 5.83 7.64 11.20
C ALA A 187 5.01 8.38 10.11
N VAL A 188 3.69 8.21 10.10
CA VAL A 188 2.80 8.92 9.15
C VAL A 188 2.73 10.40 9.47
N GLU A 189 2.55 10.75 10.74
CA GLU A 189 2.50 12.14 11.23
C GLU A 189 3.84 12.84 10.94
N PHE A 190 4.95 12.23 11.31
CA PHE A 190 6.28 12.77 11.00
C PHE A 190 6.48 13.03 9.50
N PHE A 191 6.06 12.08 8.65
CA PHE A 191 6.16 12.25 7.19
C PHE A 191 5.24 13.35 6.68
N GLN A 192 4.05 13.48 7.25
CA GLN A 192 3.11 14.55 6.88
C GLN A 192 3.68 15.94 7.17
N GLU A 193 4.33 16.11 8.32
CA GLU A 193 4.86 17.40 8.77
C GLU A 193 6.17 17.80 8.08
N ASN A 194 7.04 16.83 7.79
CA ASN A 194 8.42 17.09 7.39
C ASN A 194 8.73 16.81 5.91
N ALA A 195 7.85 16.07 5.19
CA ALA A 195 8.11 15.71 3.81
C ALA A 195 7.74 16.84 2.84
N LYS A 196 8.54 16.97 1.79
CA LYS A 196 8.26 17.85 0.65
C LYS A 196 7.44 17.10 -0.41
N LYS A 197 6.86 17.85 -1.36
CA LYS A 197 6.17 17.28 -2.52
C LYS A 197 7.09 16.29 -3.25
N ALA A 198 6.55 15.11 -3.58
CA ALA A 198 7.25 14.02 -4.27
C ALA A 198 8.45 13.41 -3.50
N ASP A 199 8.54 13.63 -2.21
CA ASP A 199 9.57 13.05 -1.36
C ASP A 199 9.36 11.54 -1.12
N ARG A 200 10.29 10.91 -0.44
CA ARG A 200 10.19 9.55 0.08
C ARG A 200 10.75 9.56 1.49
N LEU A 201 10.14 8.79 2.39
CA LEU A 201 10.56 8.75 3.78
C LEU A 201 12.05 8.43 3.93
N GLY A 202 12.58 7.47 3.16
CA GLY A 202 14.00 7.15 3.20
C GLY A 202 14.91 8.31 2.84
N ARG A 203 14.53 9.16 1.89
CA ARG A 203 15.30 10.37 1.55
C ARG A 203 15.21 11.44 2.64
N LEU A 204 14.06 11.55 3.31
CA LEU A 204 13.90 12.43 4.46
C LEU A 204 14.82 11.97 5.61
N ILE A 205 14.82 10.67 5.90
CA ILE A 205 15.72 10.07 6.90
C ILE A 205 17.19 10.33 6.56
N ASP A 206 17.60 10.18 5.29
CA ASP A 206 18.98 10.43 4.86
C ASP A 206 19.40 11.90 5.05
N ARG A 207 18.46 12.86 4.97
CA ARG A 207 18.73 14.29 5.23
C ARG A 207 18.86 14.64 6.71
N ILE A 208 18.11 13.96 7.56
CA ILE A 208 18.09 14.23 9.02
C ILE A 208 19.18 13.43 9.73
N GLY A 209 19.47 12.23 9.23
CA GLY A 209 20.26 11.21 9.90
C GLY A 209 19.37 10.20 10.64
N PHE A 210 19.71 8.90 10.48
CA PHE A 210 18.87 7.83 11.03
C PHE A 210 18.77 7.87 12.56
N GLY A 211 19.86 8.17 13.26
CA GLY A 211 19.85 8.21 14.73
C GLY A 211 18.94 9.30 15.30
N GLU A 212 18.97 10.49 14.72
CA GLU A 212 18.08 11.59 15.12
C GLU A 212 16.61 11.27 14.80
N PHE A 213 16.35 10.75 13.60
CA PHE A 213 15.02 10.29 13.22
C PHE A 213 14.48 9.20 14.15
N GLN A 214 15.30 8.21 14.48
CA GLN A 214 14.93 7.10 15.39
C GLN A 214 14.56 7.63 16.77
N LYS A 215 15.35 8.54 17.32
CA LYS A 215 15.08 9.18 18.61
C LYS A 215 13.73 9.93 18.56
N THR A 216 13.53 10.78 17.57
CA THR A 216 12.28 11.55 17.41
C THR A 216 11.04 10.67 17.30
N LEU A 217 11.18 9.48 16.73
CA LEU A 217 10.03 8.58 16.50
C LEU A 217 9.72 7.67 17.68
N LEU A 218 10.69 7.39 18.56
CA LEU A 218 10.56 6.42 19.65
C LEU A 218 10.36 7.07 21.03
N ASP A 219 10.74 8.35 21.18
CA ASP A 219 10.49 9.18 22.37
C ASP A 219 9.03 9.64 22.39
#